data_85dcdfdfa4ed5b4c9ca0fe7c8ad6fce0
#
_entry.id   85dcdfdfa4ed5b4c9ca0fe7c8ad6fce0
#
_cell.length_a   1.000
_cell.length_b   1.000
_cell.length_c   1.000
_cell.angle_alpha   90.00
_cell.angle_beta   90.00
_cell.angle_gamma   90.00
#
_symmetry.space_group_name_H-M   'P 1'
#
loop_
_entity.id
_entity.type
_entity.pdbx_description
1 polymer ?
#
loop_
_entity_poly.entity_id
_entity_poly.type
_entity_poly.pdbx_seq_one_letter_code
_entity_poly.pdbx_strand_id
1 'polypeptide(L)'
;MTNESPNSSAQPAFRSASISAIVPARNEEGAIAACVESLALQPEIAEILVVNDQSTDKTAEIVRGLMLKILRLRLLETQEVPPGWVGKNNAVYLGAKEAKGPWLLFTDADAELQPGAAARALQIAQETGAALVSFSPEQITQSWYEKALIPFVYSRLAKHFSYEAVNNSASPAAAANGQFLMMQRDAYNSIGGHASVASDVLEDVALAKRAKAAGFRLWFGPGQGIVRVRMYRSFGAMWQGWKKNLYLLVGGTPGAVLREMESAIPWIPVALILLGLKIPVAS
;
A
#
# COMPACT_ATOMS: atom_id res chain seq x y z
N MET A 1 -43.39 32.62 31.26
CA MET A 1 -41.93 32.41 31.32
C MET A 1 -41.68 31.04 30.75
N THR A 2 -41.45 30.99 29.46
CA THR A 2 -41.20 29.76 28.70
C THR A 2 -39.69 29.58 28.59
N ASN A 3 -39.22 28.49 29.18
CA ASN A 3 -37.82 28.09 29.22
C ASN A 3 -37.48 27.34 27.89
N GLU A 4 -36.93 28.05 26.93
CA GLU A 4 -36.37 27.45 25.73
C GLU A 4 -34.94 26.94 26.07
N SER A 5 -34.77 25.66 26.05
CA SER A 5 -33.46 24.99 26.10
C SER A 5 -32.70 25.25 24.79
N PRO A 6 -31.44 25.69 24.81
CA PRO A 6 -30.66 25.84 23.58
C PRO A 6 -30.32 24.52 22.98
N ASN A 7 -30.82 24.40 21.80
CA ASN A 7 -30.58 23.50 20.68
C ASN A 7 -29.25 22.77 20.71
N SER A 8 -29.39 21.44 20.69
CA SER A 8 -28.45 20.44 20.22
C SER A 8 -27.58 20.97 19.09
N SER A 9 -26.27 21.05 19.34
CA SER A 9 -25.23 21.21 18.32
C SER A 9 -25.36 20.09 17.29
N ALA A 10 -25.99 20.40 16.18
CA ALA A 10 -25.98 19.55 14.99
C ALA A 10 -24.51 19.37 14.57
N GLN A 11 -23.96 18.21 14.79
CA GLN A 11 -22.72 17.76 14.14
C GLN A 11 -22.91 17.95 12.64
N PRO A 12 -21.95 18.56 11.92
CA PRO A 12 -22.07 18.71 10.48
C PRO A 12 -22.23 17.30 9.90
N ALA A 13 -23.37 17.08 9.25
CA ALA A 13 -23.62 15.86 8.50
C ALA A 13 -22.42 15.65 7.57
N PHE A 14 -21.63 14.62 7.83
CA PHE A 14 -20.56 14.19 6.96
C PHE A 14 -21.17 14.00 5.57
N ARG A 15 -20.85 14.91 4.65
CA ARG A 15 -20.99 14.64 3.22
C ARG A 15 -20.27 13.31 3.02
N SER A 16 -20.97 12.30 2.53
CA SER A 16 -20.47 10.94 2.32
C SER A 16 -19.04 11.04 1.77
N ALA A 17 -18.05 10.66 2.59
CA ALA A 17 -16.65 10.81 2.22
C ALA A 17 -16.42 9.97 0.96
N SER A 18 -16.25 10.65 -0.16
CA SER A 18 -16.17 10.06 -1.48
C SER A 18 -14.69 9.78 -1.77
N ILE A 19 -14.38 8.53 -2.03
CA ILE A 19 -13.02 8.09 -2.37
C ILE A 19 -12.91 7.91 -3.89
N SER A 20 -11.83 8.42 -4.47
CA SER A 20 -11.38 8.06 -5.80
C SER A 20 -10.30 6.99 -5.68
N ALA A 21 -10.58 5.78 -6.15
CA ALA A 21 -9.60 4.70 -6.21
C ALA A 21 -8.79 4.79 -7.50
N ILE A 22 -7.47 4.73 -7.39
CA ILE A 22 -6.52 4.83 -8.49
C ILE A 22 -5.69 3.55 -8.53
N VAL A 23 -5.75 2.85 -9.67
CA VAL A 23 -5.12 1.55 -9.87
C VAL A 23 -4.18 1.63 -11.07
N PRO A 24 -2.87 1.78 -10.87
CA PRO A 24 -1.91 1.62 -11.95
C PRO A 24 -1.86 0.16 -12.38
N ALA A 25 -1.92 -0.12 -13.67
CA ALA A 25 -1.91 -1.48 -14.19
C ALA A 25 -0.96 -1.62 -15.39
N ARG A 26 -0.05 -2.59 -15.32
CA ARG A 26 0.82 -2.96 -16.42
C ARG A 26 1.01 -4.47 -16.48
N ASN A 27 0.38 -5.11 -17.48
CA ASN A 27 0.39 -6.55 -17.66
C ASN A 27 -0.20 -7.30 -16.45
N GLU A 28 -1.42 -6.92 -16.07
CA GLU A 28 -2.14 -7.42 -14.88
C GLU A 28 -3.41 -8.21 -15.27
N GLU A 29 -3.45 -8.83 -16.48
CA GLU A 29 -4.62 -9.57 -16.95
C GLU A 29 -5.13 -10.65 -15.98
N GLY A 30 -4.23 -11.20 -15.16
CA GLY A 30 -4.57 -12.25 -14.18
C GLY A 30 -5.12 -11.73 -12.85
N ALA A 31 -5.07 -10.43 -12.57
CA ALA A 31 -5.43 -9.87 -11.26
C ALA A 31 -6.42 -8.71 -11.34
N ILE A 32 -6.34 -7.89 -12.38
CA ILE A 32 -7.08 -6.62 -12.48
C ILE A 32 -8.60 -6.75 -12.30
N ALA A 33 -9.20 -7.85 -12.75
CA ALA A 33 -10.64 -8.04 -12.63
C ALA A 33 -11.07 -8.13 -11.16
N ALA A 34 -10.40 -8.99 -10.36
CA ALA A 34 -10.69 -9.17 -8.94
C ALA A 34 -10.45 -7.87 -8.14
N CYS A 35 -9.37 -7.15 -8.45
CA CYS A 35 -9.09 -5.84 -7.85
C CYS A 35 -10.24 -4.86 -8.10
N VAL A 36 -10.61 -4.63 -9.35
CA VAL A 36 -11.68 -3.68 -9.73
C VAL A 36 -13.04 -4.08 -9.15
N GLU A 37 -13.38 -5.35 -9.18
CA GLU A 37 -14.63 -5.86 -8.60
C GLU A 37 -14.65 -5.66 -7.07
N SER A 38 -13.55 -5.90 -6.37
CA SER A 38 -13.44 -5.66 -4.93
C SER A 38 -13.60 -4.19 -4.56
N LEU A 39 -13.05 -3.28 -5.36
CA LEU A 39 -13.24 -1.83 -5.23
C LEU A 39 -14.70 -1.43 -5.50
N ALA A 40 -15.33 -2.06 -6.50
CA ALA A 40 -16.70 -1.78 -6.85
C ALA A 40 -17.71 -2.24 -5.78
N LEU A 41 -17.33 -3.11 -4.87
CA LEU A 41 -18.15 -3.52 -3.72
C LEU A 41 -18.10 -2.54 -2.55
N GLN A 42 -17.22 -1.51 -2.57
CA GLN A 42 -17.10 -0.52 -1.50
C GLN A 42 -18.04 0.67 -1.78
N PRO A 43 -19.06 0.94 -0.95
CA PRO A 43 -19.98 2.06 -1.17
C PRO A 43 -19.32 3.44 -1.11
N GLU A 44 -18.23 3.58 -0.34
CA GLU A 44 -17.49 4.83 -0.13
C GLU A 44 -16.65 5.22 -1.36
N ILE A 45 -16.38 4.27 -2.27
CA ILE A 45 -15.64 4.54 -3.51
C ILE A 45 -16.59 5.07 -4.56
N ALA A 46 -16.51 6.36 -4.88
CA ALA A 46 -17.37 7.01 -5.86
C ALA A 46 -16.90 6.87 -7.30
N GLU A 47 -15.59 6.69 -7.50
CA GLU A 47 -14.98 6.44 -8.82
C GLU A 47 -13.79 5.52 -8.72
N ILE A 48 -13.56 4.74 -9.77
CA ILE A 48 -12.42 3.83 -9.92
C ILE A 48 -11.69 4.23 -11.20
N LEU A 49 -10.42 4.57 -11.10
CA LEU A 49 -9.57 4.98 -12.20
C LEU A 49 -8.48 3.92 -12.39
N VAL A 50 -8.65 3.05 -13.37
CA VAL A 50 -7.57 2.16 -13.80
C VAL A 50 -6.71 2.91 -14.81
N VAL A 51 -5.42 3.01 -14.53
CA VAL A 51 -4.46 3.67 -15.40
C VAL A 51 -3.58 2.61 -16.05
N ASN A 52 -3.86 2.31 -17.31
CA ASN A 52 -3.12 1.35 -18.09
C ASN A 52 -1.76 1.92 -18.53
N ASP A 53 -0.70 1.40 -17.96
CA ASP A 53 0.67 1.79 -18.29
C ASP A 53 1.23 0.91 -19.42
N GLN A 54 0.68 1.09 -20.63
CA GLN A 54 1.13 0.44 -21.85
C GLN A 54 1.16 -1.10 -21.74
N SER A 55 0.13 -1.71 -21.19
CA SER A 55 0.02 -3.17 -21.14
C SER A 55 -0.02 -3.78 -22.54
N THR A 56 0.65 -4.91 -22.69
CA THR A 56 0.71 -5.69 -23.95
C THR A 56 -0.12 -6.96 -23.89
N ASP A 57 -0.71 -7.26 -22.74
CA ASP A 57 -1.62 -8.37 -22.47
C ASP A 57 -3.10 -7.92 -22.55
N LYS A 58 -4.02 -8.71 -22.02
CA LYS A 58 -5.47 -8.42 -22.05
C LYS A 58 -5.92 -7.45 -20.95
N THR A 59 -5.03 -6.81 -20.19
CA THR A 59 -5.41 -5.92 -19.08
C THR A 59 -6.44 -4.87 -19.50
N ALA A 60 -6.15 -4.10 -20.56
CA ALA A 60 -7.05 -3.04 -21.03
C ALA A 60 -8.39 -3.58 -21.56
N GLU A 61 -8.39 -4.73 -22.23
CA GLU A 61 -9.60 -5.39 -22.72
C GLU A 61 -10.52 -5.80 -21.57
N ILE A 62 -9.95 -6.41 -20.52
CA ILE A 62 -10.69 -6.82 -19.32
C ILE A 62 -11.34 -5.61 -18.65
N VAL A 63 -10.59 -4.51 -18.47
CA VAL A 63 -11.13 -3.30 -17.85
C VAL A 63 -12.25 -2.69 -18.66
N ARG A 64 -12.13 -2.63 -20.01
CA ARG A 64 -13.22 -2.16 -20.89
C ARG A 64 -14.48 -3.04 -20.76
N GLY A 65 -14.31 -4.36 -20.62
CA GLY A 65 -15.43 -5.27 -20.36
C GLY A 65 -16.12 -4.99 -19.03
N LEU A 66 -15.37 -4.67 -17.97
CA LEU A 66 -15.90 -4.32 -16.65
C LEU A 66 -16.63 -2.97 -16.65
N MET A 67 -16.22 -2.00 -17.46
CA MET A 67 -16.88 -0.69 -17.59
C MET A 67 -18.35 -0.82 -18.06
N LEU A 68 -18.72 -1.88 -18.75
CA LEU A 68 -20.11 -2.14 -19.16
C LEU A 68 -21.01 -2.44 -17.95
N LYS A 69 -20.45 -2.90 -16.84
CA LYS A 69 -21.19 -3.29 -15.62
C LYS A 69 -20.97 -2.32 -14.46
N ILE A 70 -19.81 -1.64 -14.41
CA ILE A 70 -19.39 -0.77 -13.32
C ILE A 70 -19.30 0.67 -13.85
N LEU A 71 -20.40 1.41 -13.78
CA LEU A 71 -20.54 2.76 -14.37
C LEU A 71 -19.55 3.80 -13.80
N ARG A 72 -19.02 3.59 -12.59
CA ARG A 72 -18.03 4.46 -11.95
C ARG A 72 -16.57 4.08 -12.27
N LEU A 73 -16.37 3.07 -13.12
CA LEU A 73 -15.05 2.65 -13.60
C LEU A 73 -14.67 3.44 -14.84
N ARG A 74 -13.45 3.97 -14.85
CA ARG A 74 -12.83 4.65 -16.00
C ARG A 74 -11.48 4.01 -16.28
N LEU A 75 -11.16 3.85 -17.56
CA LEU A 75 -9.84 3.45 -18.04
C LEU A 75 -9.11 4.68 -18.57
N LEU A 76 -7.92 4.93 -18.08
CA LEU A 76 -6.99 5.93 -18.57
C LEU A 76 -5.79 5.23 -19.20
N GLU A 77 -5.22 5.82 -20.23
CA GLU A 77 -4.03 5.28 -20.91
C GLU A 77 -2.86 6.24 -20.67
N THR A 78 -1.71 5.72 -20.23
CA THR A 78 -0.49 6.53 -20.19
C THR A 78 0.09 6.70 -21.61
N GLN A 79 0.72 7.83 -21.83
CA GLN A 79 1.63 8.04 -22.97
C GLN A 79 3.05 7.60 -22.59
N GLU A 80 4.06 8.04 -23.34
CA GLU A 80 5.46 7.83 -22.97
C GLU A 80 5.74 8.35 -21.54
N VAL A 81 6.51 7.57 -20.80
CA VAL A 81 6.91 7.95 -19.44
C VAL A 81 7.89 9.12 -19.54
N PRO A 82 7.62 10.25 -18.87
CA PRO A 82 8.52 11.40 -18.92
C PRO A 82 9.93 11.04 -18.40
N PRO A 83 10.99 11.68 -18.91
CA PRO A 83 12.34 11.46 -18.41
C PRO A 83 12.44 11.67 -16.89
N GLY A 84 13.10 10.76 -16.19
CA GLY A 84 13.24 10.81 -14.73
C GLY A 84 12.07 10.25 -13.93
N TRP A 85 11.02 9.76 -14.59
CA TRP A 85 9.88 9.12 -13.91
C TRP A 85 9.98 7.59 -13.92
N VAL A 86 9.49 6.98 -12.85
CA VAL A 86 9.13 5.55 -12.84
C VAL A 86 7.73 5.41 -13.46
N GLY A 87 7.50 4.39 -14.29
CA GLY A 87 6.23 4.22 -15.02
C GLY A 87 5.02 4.16 -14.06
N LYS A 88 5.12 3.39 -12.98
CA LYS A 88 4.07 3.33 -11.93
C LYS A 88 3.74 4.71 -11.38
N ASN A 89 4.75 5.52 -11.05
CA ASN A 89 4.55 6.85 -10.46
C ASN A 89 3.85 7.79 -11.44
N ASN A 90 4.21 7.71 -12.73
CA ASN A 90 3.54 8.47 -13.79
C ASN A 90 2.08 8.06 -13.93
N ALA A 91 1.79 6.76 -13.95
CA ALA A 91 0.42 6.26 -14.02
C ALA A 91 -0.42 6.71 -12.82
N VAL A 92 0.09 6.57 -11.60
CA VAL A 92 -0.60 7.02 -10.38
C VAL A 92 -0.81 8.54 -10.37
N TYR A 93 0.18 9.32 -10.80
CA TYR A 93 0.06 10.77 -10.92
C TYR A 93 -1.03 11.18 -11.90
N LEU A 94 -1.10 10.55 -13.07
CA LEU A 94 -2.15 10.78 -14.06
C LEU A 94 -3.54 10.48 -13.47
N GLY A 95 -3.69 9.33 -12.81
CA GLY A 95 -4.93 8.97 -12.13
C GLY A 95 -5.33 9.98 -11.04
N ALA A 96 -4.37 10.45 -10.23
CA ALA A 96 -4.62 11.42 -9.18
C ALA A 96 -5.08 12.79 -9.73
N LYS A 97 -4.56 13.22 -10.90
CA LYS A 97 -5.01 14.44 -11.59
C LYS A 97 -6.46 14.35 -12.06
N GLU A 98 -6.85 13.20 -12.57
CA GLU A 98 -8.19 12.94 -13.10
C GLU A 98 -9.24 12.63 -12.03
N ALA A 99 -8.79 12.25 -10.84
CA ALA A 99 -9.63 11.91 -9.71
C ALA A 99 -10.39 13.15 -9.16
N LYS A 100 -11.62 12.96 -8.63
CA LYS A 100 -12.52 14.03 -8.18
C LYS A 100 -12.83 13.99 -6.68
N GLY A 101 -12.67 12.84 -6.03
CA GLY A 101 -13.00 12.65 -4.61
C GLY A 101 -12.06 13.41 -3.67
N PRO A 102 -12.52 13.79 -2.47
CA PRO A 102 -11.70 14.42 -1.44
C PRO A 102 -10.66 13.46 -0.83
N TRP A 103 -10.84 12.16 -1.00
CA TRP A 103 -9.89 11.13 -0.62
C TRP A 103 -9.40 10.40 -1.87
N LEU A 104 -8.10 10.17 -1.93
CA LEU A 104 -7.44 9.38 -2.96
C LEU A 104 -7.01 8.06 -2.34
N LEU A 105 -7.45 6.94 -2.91
CA LEU A 105 -7.00 5.61 -2.55
C LEU A 105 -6.10 5.08 -3.67
N PHE A 106 -4.85 4.92 -3.41
CA PHE A 106 -3.89 4.25 -4.28
C PHE A 106 -3.84 2.78 -3.91
N THR A 107 -3.97 1.91 -4.89
CA THR A 107 -3.93 0.45 -4.69
C THR A 107 -3.33 -0.24 -5.90
N ASP A 108 -2.51 -1.28 -5.68
CA ASP A 108 -1.94 -2.07 -6.78
C ASP A 108 -3.01 -2.96 -7.43
N ALA A 109 -2.80 -3.32 -8.68
CA ALA A 109 -3.75 -4.11 -9.49
C ALA A 109 -3.93 -5.57 -9.01
N ASP A 110 -3.06 -6.05 -8.12
CA ASP A 110 -3.11 -7.37 -7.50
C ASP A 110 -3.72 -7.38 -6.09
N ALA A 111 -4.18 -6.23 -5.60
CA ALA A 111 -4.79 -6.07 -4.29
C ALA A 111 -6.32 -6.26 -4.37
N GLU A 112 -6.87 -7.00 -3.41
CA GLU A 112 -8.29 -7.23 -3.24
C GLU A 112 -8.77 -6.67 -1.90
N LEU A 113 -9.64 -5.65 -1.94
CA LEU A 113 -10.24 -5.08 -0.75
C LEU A 113 -11.32 -6.00 -0.18
N GLN A 114 -11.29 -6.19 1.13
CA GLN A 114 -12.34 -6.93 1.81
C GLN A 114 -13.57 -6.04 2.06
N PRO A 115 -14.78 -6.59 2.23
CA PRO A 115 -15.98 -5.82 2.51
C PRO A 115 -15.79 -4.86 3.70
N GLY A 116 -16.14 -3.58 3.52
CA GLY A 116 -15.99 -2.55 4.54
C GLY A 116 -14.58 -1.97 4.72
N ALA A 117 -13.63 -2.34 3.88
CA ALA A 117 -12.25 -1.84 3.95
C ALA A 117 -12.18 -0.30 3.82
N ALA A 118 -12.90 0.26 2.87
CA ALA A 118 -12.94 1.71 2.63
C ALA A 118 -13.60 2.46 3.80
N ALA A 119 -14.71 1.92 4.32
CA ALA A 119 -15.37 2.46 5.52
C ALA A 119 -14.42 2.47 6.73
N ARG A 120 -13.71 1.38 6.96
CA ARG A 120 -12.76 1.28 8.08
C ARG A 120 -11.60 2.26 7.94
N ALA A 121 -11.07 2.46 6.74
CA ALA A 121 -10.02 3.45 6.49
C ALA A 121 -10.49 4.88 6.80
N LEU A 122 -11.69 5.26 6.36
CA LEU A 122 -12.29 6.56 6.67
C LEU A 122 -12.56 6.74 8.16
N GLN A 123 -13.05 5.71 8.82
CA GLN A 123 -13.27 5.71 10.27
C GLN A 123 -11.95 5.97 11.02
N ILE A 124 -10.88 5.25 10.67
CA ILE A 124 -9.55 5.47 11.26
C ILE A 124 -9.06 6.89 11.01
N ALA A 125 -9.19 7.40 9.79
CA ALA A 125 -8.81 8.78 9.47
C ALA A 125 -9.53 9.79 10.36
N GLN A 126 -10.82 9.58 10.60
CA GLN A 126 -11.63 10.41 11.47
C GLN A 126 -11.23 10.31 12.94
N GLU A 127 -11.09 9.09 13.47
CA GLU A 127 -10.75 8.83 14.88
C GLU A 127 -9.38 9.38 15.25
N THR A 128 -8.40 9.30 14.33
CA THR A 128 -7.01 9.66 14.59
C THR A 128 -6.62 11.05 14.08
N GLY A 129 -7.44 11.65 13.21
CA GLY A 129 -7.08 12.86 12.48
C GLY A 129 -5.98 12.63 11.44
N ALA A 130 -5.78 11.39 10.98
CA ALA A 130 -4.77 11.06 10.01
C ALA A 130 -5.15 11.54 8.60
N ALA A 131 -4.23 12.25 7.95
CA ALA A 131 -4.37 12.64 6.56
C ALA A 131 -3.92 11.53 5.58
N LEU A 132 -3.20 10.53 6.07
CA LEU A 132 -2.78 9.34 5.34
C LEU A 132 -3.08 8.11 6.20
N VAL A 133 -3.82 7.16 5.62
CA VAL A 133 -4.11 5.84 6.21
C VAL A 133 -3.60 4.77 5.26
N SER A 134 -2.79 3.86 5.77
CA SER A 134 -2.27 2.75 4.98
C SER A 134 -2.29 1.46 5.76
N PHE A 135 -2.48 0.34 5.05
CA PHE A 135 -2.50 -0.99 5.62
C PHE A 135 -1.40 -1.85 5.03
N SER A 136 -0.71 -2.61 5.88
CA SER A 136 0.15 -3.70 5.45
C SER A 136 -0.73 -4.91 5.12
N PRO A 137 -0.84 -5.32 3.83
CA PRO A 137 -1.85 -6.29 3.41
C PRO A 137 -1.62 -7.70 3.95
N GLU A 138 -2.72 -8.45 4.08
CA GLU A 138 -2.67 -9.88 4.31
C GLU A 138 -2.10 -10.59 3.06
N GLN A 139 -1.03 -11.34 3.24
CA GLN A 139 -0.38 -12.05 2.14
C GLN A 139 -1.02 -13.42 1.91
N ILE A 140 -1.59 -13.63 0.73
CA ILE A 140 -2.08 -14.95 0.31
C ILE A 140 -0.87 -15.78 -0.12
N THR A 141 -0.62 -16.87 0.61
CA THR A 141 0.47 -17.78 0.32
C THR A 141 -0.08 -19.16 -0.07
N GLN A 142 0.25 -19.65 -1.26
CA GLN A 142 -0.23 -20.95 -1.76
C GLN A 142 0.92 -21.97 -1.84
N SER A 143 2.04 -21.59 -2.48
CA SER A 143 3.20 -22.46 -2.65
C SER A 143 4.04 -22.56 -1.37
N TRP A 144 4.85 -23.62 -1.27
CA TRP A 144 5.72 -23.83 -0.11
C TRP A 144 6.74 -22.69 0.08
N TYR A 145 7.30 -22.15 -1.00
CA TYR A 145 8.26 -21.05 -0.92
C TYR A 145 7.60 -19.74 -0.48
N GLU A 146 6.35 -19.46 -0.89
CA GLU A 146 5.58 -18.32 -0.39
C GLU A 146 5.37 -18.47 1.12
N LYS A 147 4.95 -19.65 1.60
CA LYS A 147 4.72 -19.91 3.03
C LYS A 147 5.99 -19.82 3.87
N ALA A 148 7.15 -20.14 3.31
CA ALA A 148 8.43 -20.08 4.02
C ALA A 148 9.03 -18.66 4.02
N LEU A 149 9.05 -17.99 2.87
CA LEU A 149 9.84 -16.78 2.67
C LEU A 149 9.04 -15.49 2.97
N ILE A 150 7.75 -15.42 2.64
CA ILE A 150 6.95 -14.22 2.83
C ILE A 150 6.84 -13.84 4.31
N PRO A 151 6.47 -14.74 5.24
CA PRO A 151 6.42 -14.39 6.67
C PRO A 151 7.78 -13.97 7.22
N PHE A 152 8.85 -14.61 6.78
CA PHE A 152 10.20 -14.24 7.19
C PHE A 152 10.54 -12.81 6.79
N VAL A 153 10.32 -12.44 5.52
CA VAL A 153 10.58 -11.08 5.04
C VAL A 153 9.72 -10.06 5.75
N TYR A 154 8.43 -10.31 5.90
CA TYR A 154 7.52 -9.39 6.60
C TYR A 154 7.88 -9.22 8.07
N SER A 155 8.34 -10.27 8.76
CA SER A 155 8.82 -10.17 10.13
C SER A 155 10.07 -9.27 10.26
N ARG A 156 10.91 -9.25 9.23
CA ARG A 156 12.08 -8.35 9.17
C ARG A 156 11.65 -6.91 8.90
N LEU A 157 10.76 -6.70 7.95
CA LEU A 157 10.23 -5.38 7.62
C LEU A 157 9.50 -4.74 8.82
N ALA A 158 8.77 -5.52 9.60
CA ALA A 158 8.08 -5.05 10.81
C ALA A 158 9.05 -4.47 11.87
N LYS A 159 10.31 -4.90 11.89
CA LYS A 159 11.35 -4.31 12.77
C LYS A 159 11.79 -2.93 12.30
N HIS A 160 11.81 -2.69 11.00
CA HIS A 160 12.19 -1.40 10.43
C HIS A 160 11.04 -0.40 10.39
N PHE A 161 9.80 -0.87 10.30
CA PHE A 161 8.60 -0.06 10.15
C PHE A 161 7.58 -0.39 11.26
N SER A 162 7.93 -0.07 12.52
CA SER A 162 7.03 -0.23 13.65
C SER A 162 5.77 0.63 13.46
N TYR A 163 4.59 0.02 13.55
CA TYR A 163 3.31 0.73 13.50
C TYR A 163 3.23 1.83 14.57
N GLU A 164 3.68 1.55 15.79
CA GLU A 164 3.69 2.50 16.89
C GLU A 164 4.55 3.73 16.56
N ALA A 165 5.77 3.52 16.05
CA ALA A 165 6.66 4.62 15.68
C ALA A 165 6.10 5.45 14.52
N VAL A 166 5.49 4.81 13.51
CA VAL A 166 4.87 5.51 12.37
C VAL A 166 3.68 6.34 12.83
N ASN A 167 2.83 5.80 13.70
CA ASN A 167 1.61 6.45 14.18
C ASN A 167 1.89 7.56 15.23
N ASN A 168 3.06 7.56 15.85
CA ASN A 168 3.47 8.62 16.75
C ASN A 168 3.89 9.86 15.94
N SER A 169 3.15 10.97 16.09
CA SER A 169 3.43 12.22 15.37
C SER A 169 4.77 12.87 15.76
N ALA A 170 5.29 12.58 16.96
CA ALA A 170 6.61 13.07 17.41
C ALA A 170 7.78 12.27 16.85
N SER A 171 7.54 11.07 16.32
CA SER A 171 8.56 10.22 15.71
C SER A 171 8.81 10.61 14.25
N PRO A 172 10.05 10.62 13.76
CA PRO A 172 10.36 10.82 12.34
C PRO A 172 10.03 9.59 11.47
N ALA A 173 9.69 8.46 12.09
CA ALA A 173 9.37 7.23 11.37
C ALA A 173 8.14 7.41 10.48
N ALA A 174 8.26 7.03 9.22
CA ALA A 174 7.18 7.08 8.25
C ALA A 174 7.21 5.85 7.35
N ALA A 175 6.07 5.24 7.15
CA ALA A 175 5.88 4.13 6.22
C ALA A 175 4.44 4.13 5.69
N ALA A 176 4.28 3.58 4.51
CA ALA A 176 3.01 3.24 3.90
C ALA A 176 3.24 2.04 2.99
N ASN A 177 2.16 1.43 2.51
CA ASN A 177 2.19 0.33 1.56
C ASN A 177 1.30 0.69 0.37
N GLY A 178 1.87 0.67 -0.82
CA GLY A 178 1.20 1.04 -2.08
C GLY A 178 0.00 0.16 -2.45
N GLN A 179 -0.14 -1.00 -1.82
CA GLN A 179 -1.27 -1.89 -2.01
C GLN A 179 -2.55 -1.43 -1.30
N PHE A 180 -2.42 -0.53 -0.31
CA PHE A 180 -3.51 0.26 0.25
C PHE A 180 -2.94 1.53 0.89
N LEU A 181 -3.00 2.63 0.16
CA LEU A 181 -2.62 3.95 0.64
C LEU A 181 -3.74 4.94 0.36
N MET A 182 -4.49 5.34 1.41
CA MET A 182 -5.54 6.35 1.31
C MET A 182 -5.04 7.68 1.86
N MET A 183 -5.19 8.77 1.11
CA MET A 183 -4.70 10.09 1.50
C MET A 183 -5.72 11.18 1.19
N GLN A 184 -5.84 12.18 2.05
CA GLN A 184 -6.61 13.40 1.77
C GLN A 184 -6.03 14.13 0.56
N ARG A 185 -6.89 14.54 -0.37
CA ARG A 185 -6.47 15.25 -1.60
C ARG A 185 -5.68 16.51 -1.31
N ASP A 186 -6.10 17.32 -0.34
CA ASP A 186 -5.42 18.57 -0.01
C ASP A 186 -4.03 18.31 0.56
N ALA A 187 -3.88 17.29 1.41
CA ALA A 187 -2.59 16.86 1.93
C ALA A 187 -1.69 16.32 0.80
N TYR A 188 -2.25 15.50 -0.09
CA TYR A 188 -1.54 15.00 -1.27
C TYR A 188 -1.02 16.13 -2.16
N ASN A 189 -1.87 17.10 -2.48
CA ASN A 189 -1.51 18.24 -3.33
C ASN A 189 -0.46 19.13 -2.65
N SER A 190 -0.57 19.38 -1.34
CA SER A 190 0.33 20.25 -0.60
C SER A 190 1.77 19.74 -0.54
N ILE A 191 1.97 18.42 -0.62
CA ILE A 191 3.32 17.80 -0.66
C ILE A 191 3.83 17.55 -2.09
N GLY A 192 3.08 18.00 -3.11
CA GLY A 192 3.41 17.82 -4.53
C GLY A 192 3.08 16.44 -5.09
N GLY A 193 2.36 15.60 -4.32
CA GLY A 193 1.88 14.28 -4.75
C GLY A 193 2.99 13.40 -5.35
N HIS A 194 2.62 12.52 -6.28
CA HIS A 194 3.58 11.61 -6.93
C HIS A 194 4.60 12.32 -7.83
N ALA A 195 4.35 13.58 -8.24
CA ALA A 195 5.37 14.36 -8.94
C ALA A 195 6.60 14.64 -8.07
N SER A 196 6.41 14.77 -6.75
CA SER A 196 7.50 15.01 -5.80
C SER A 196 8.36 13.77 -5.51
N VAL A 197 7.90 12.59 -5.94
CA VAL A 197 8.56 11.28 -5.77
C VAL A 197 8.68 10.53 -7.11
N ALA A 198 8.70 11.26 -8.20
CA ALA A 198 8.61 10.73 -9.57
C ALA A 198 9.63 9.63 -9.89
N SER A 199 10.86 9.75 -9.37
CA SER A 199 11.97 8.81 -9.57
C SER A 199 12.10 7.75 -8.48
N ASP A 200 11.30 7.85 -7.40
CA ASP A 200 11.42 6.94 -6.28
C ASP A 200 10.82 5.56 -6.61
N VAL A 201 11.56 4.51 -6.32
CA VAL A 201 11.11 3.12 -6.51
C VAL A 201 10.18 2.68 -5.39
N LEU A 202 10.36 3.26 -4.19
CA LEU A 202 9.50 3.06 -3.01
C LEU A 202 8.69 4.34 -2.81
N GLU A 203 7.84 4.64 -3.78
CA GLU A 203 7.06 5.88 -3.85
C GLU A 203 6.10 6.06 -2.67
N ASP A 204 5.54 4.95 -2.17
CA ASP A 204 4.66 4.89 -1.01
C ASP A 204 5.36 5.34 0.27
N VAL A 205 6.55 4.80 0.54
CA VAL A 205 7.39 5.20 1.69
C VAL A 205 7.88 6.64 1.53
N ALA A 206 8.28 7.04 0.33
CA ALA A 206 8.73 8.40 0.04
C ALA A 206 7.60 9.42 0.25
N LEU A 207 6.39 9.11 -0.22
CA LEU A 207 5.20 9.94 -0.04
C LEU A 207 4.82 10.05 1.45
N ALA A 208 4.86 8.94 2.21
CA ALA A 208 4.62 8.93 3.65
C ALA A 208 5.63 9.81 4.40
N LYS A 209 6.93 9.74 4.06
CA LYS A 209 7.97 10.60 4.63
C LYS A 209 7.71 12.08 4.37
N ARG A 210 7.31 12.43 3.13
CA ARG A 210 6.97 13.83 2.79
C ARG A 210 5.75 14.31 3.56
N ALA A 211 4.71 13.49 3.67
CA ALA A 211 3.52 13.83 4.45
C ALA A 211 3.87 14.06 5.93
N LYS A 212 4.68 13.18 6.51
CA LYS A 212 5.15 13.30 7.89
C LYS A 212 5.97 14.57 8.11
N ALA A 213 6.91 14.85 7.20
CA ALA A 213 7.76 16.06 7.25
C ALA A 213 6.95 17.36 7.10
N ALA A 214 5.83 17.33 6.37
CA ALA A 214 4.89 18.44 6.25
C ALA A 214 3.95 18.58 7.47
N GLY A 215 4.11 17.75 8.50
CA GLY A 215 3.33 17.81 9.75
C GLY A 215 2.00 17.06 9.72
N PHE A 216 1.69 16.31 8.66
CA PHE A 216 0.47 15.52 8.60
C PHE A 216 0.57 14.29 9.51
N ARG A 217 -0.55 13.94 10.13
CA ARG A 217 -0.68 12.68 10.87
C ARG A 217 -0.83 11.52 9.89
N LEU A 218 -0.09 10.45 10.16
CA LEU A 218 -0.15 9.19 9.45
C LEU A 218 -0.73 8.12 10.35
N TRP A 219 -1.47 7.21 9.76
CA TRP A 219 -1.83 5.96 10.40
C TRP A 219 -1.40 4.78 9.51
N PHE A 220 -0.63 3.86 10.07
CA PHE A 220 -0.18 2.63 9.40
C PHE A 220 -0.45 1.44 10.30
N GLY A 221 -1.05 0.38 9.77
CA GLY A 221 -1.42 -0.77 10.58
C GLY A 221 -1.64 -2.06 9.80
N PRO A 222 -2.00 -3.15 10.50
CA PRO A 222 -2.22 -4.44 9.87
C PRO A 222 -3.46 -4.41 8.97
N GLY A 223 -3.33 -5.04 7.80
CA GLY A 223 -4.41 -5.13 6.80
C GLY A 223 -5.16 -6.45 6.79
N GLN A 224 -4.98 -7.30 7.80
CA GLN A 224 -5.74 -8.53 7.91
C GLN A 224 -7.25 -8.26 7.96
N GLY A 225 -8.02 -8.90 7.08
CA GLY A 225 -9.45 -8.65 6.94
C GLY A 225 -9.81 -7.31 6.26
N ILE A 226 -8.83 -6.54 5.78
CA ILE A 226 -9.00 -5.25 5.09
C ILE A 226 -8.59 -5.36 3.63
N VAL A 227 -7.37 -5.80 3.37
CA VAL A 227 -6.81 -5.94 2.04
C VAL A 227 -5.96 -7.20 1.94
N ARG A 228 -6.15 -7.96 0.87
CA ARG A 228 -5.46 -9.21 0.58
C ARG A 228 -4.71 -9.08 -0.72
N VAL A 229 -3.52 -9.66 -0.76
CA VAL A 229 -2.65 -9.61 -1.93
C VAL A 229 -2.00 -10.96 -2.15
N ARG A 230 -1.92 -11.37 -3.41
CA ARG A 230 -1.02 -12.43 -3.83
C ARG A 230 0.06 -11.84 -4.74
N MET A 231 1.09 -11.29 -4.14
CA MET A 231 2.13 -10.52 -4.80
C MET A 231 2.89 -11.29 -5.88
N TYR A 232 3.16 -12.59 -5.67
CA TYR A 232 3.97 -13.37 -6.58
C TYR A 232 3.34 -14.72 -6.91
N ARG A 233 3.21 -15.01 -8.20
CA ARG A 233 2.64 -16.28 -8.69
C ARG A 233 3.70 -17.31 -9.09
N SER A 234 4.99 -16.93 -9.05
CA SER A 234 6.12 -17.83 -9.32
C SER A 234 7.33 -17.45 -8.47
N PHE A 235 8.21 -18.42 -8.20
CA PHE A 235 9.47 -18.18 -7.47
C PHE A 235 10.36 -17.15 -8.19
N GLY A 236 10.46 -17.25 -9.53
CA GLY A 236 11.24 -16.30 -10.32
C GLY A 236 10.75 -14.86 -10.20
N ALA A 237 9.44 -14.64 -10.26
CA ALA A 237 8.84 -13.32 -10.08
C ALA A 237 9.09 -12.78 -8.65
N MET A 238 8.95 -13.63 -7.63
CA MET A 238 9.23 -13.28 -6.24
C MET A 238 10.70 -12.89 -6.04
N TRP A 239 11.63 -13.65 -6.59
CA TRP A 239 13.06 -13.37 -6.51
C TRP A 239 13.44 -12.05 -7.15
N GLN A 240 12.92 -11.78 -8.36
CA GLN A 240 13.20 -10.52 -9.06
C GLN A 240 12.60 -9.31 -8.35
N GLY A 241 11.36 -9.40 -7.89
CA GLY A 241 10.68 -8.32 -7.18
C GLY A 241 11.37 -7.98 -5.86
N TRP A 242 11.71 -8.99 -5.05
CA TRP A 242 12.37 -8.77 -3.77
C TRP A 242 13.83 -8.33 -3.89
N LYS A 243 14.58 -8.83 -4.86
CA LYS A 243 15.95 -8.39 -5.11
C LYS A 243 16.06 -6.87 -5.23
N LYS A 244 15.08 -6.23 -5.90
CA LYS A 244 15.01 -4.78 -6.06
C LYS A 244 14.53 -4.08 -4.78
N ASN A 245 13.39 -4.51 -4.26
CA ASN A 245 12.70 -3.79 -3.19
C ASN A 245 13.38 -3.98 -1.84
N LEU A 246 13.80 -5.20 -1.48
CA LEU A 246 14.45 -5.45 -0.20
C LEU A 246 15.80 -4.73 -0.07
N TYR A 247 16.59 -4.69 -1.14
CA TYR A 247 17.83 -3.95 -1.14
C TYR A 247 17.63 -2.48 -0.73
N LEU A 248 16.61 -1.84 -1.31
CA LEU A 248 16.26 -0.43 -1.00
C LEU A 248 15.66 -0.28 0.40
N LEU A 249 14.78 -1.20 0.80
CA LEU A 249 14.12 -1.17 2.13
C LEU A 249 15.10 -1.32 3.29
N VAL A 250 16.18 -2.10 3.12
CA VAL A 250 17.21 -2.26 4.16
C VAL A 250 18.31 -1.18 4.11
N GLY A 251 18.16 -0.16 3.27
CA GLY A 251 19.02 1.02 3.24
C GLY A 251 19.91 1.18 2.00
N GLY A 252 19.74 0.34 0.97
CA GLY A 252 20.34 0.52 -0.37
C GLY A 252 21.88 0.47 -0.41
N THR A 253 22.54 -0.05 0.63
CA THR A 253 24.00 -0.18 0.68
C THR A 253 24.44 -1.61 0.98
N PRO A 254 25.58 -2.08 0.43
CA PRO A 254 26.10 -3.40 0.73
C PRO A 254 26.32 -3.65 2.23
N GLY A 255 26.78 -2.64 2.96
CA GLY A 255 26.98 -2.76 4.41
C GLY A 255 25.67 -2.87 5.21
N ALA A 256 24.58 -2.23 4.74
CA ALA A 256 23.27 -2.39 5.36
C ALA A 256 22.71 -3.80 5.10
N VAL A 257 22.87 -4.32 3.89
CA VAL A 257 22.49 -5.71 3.56
C VAL A 257 23.27 -6.71 4.42
N LEU A 258 24.58 -6.51 4.58
CA LEU A 258 25.41 -7.41 5.39
C LEU A 258 24.95 -7.43 6.86
N ARG A 259 24.72 -6.26 7.46
CA ARG A 259 24.17 -6.16 8.83
C ARG A 259 22.81 -6.86 8.96
N GLU A 260 21.94 -6.71 7.94
CA GLU A 260 20.65 -7.37 7.95
C GLU A 260 20.79 -8.89 7.85
N MET A 261 21.70 -9.39 7.01
CA MET A 261 22.01 -10.82 6.91
C MET A 261 22.57 -11.36 8.24
N GLU A 262 23.52 -10.66 8.87
CA GLU A 262 24.06 -11.04 10.18
C GLU A 262 22.97 -11.11 11.25
N SER A 263 22.05 -10.15 11.25
CA SER A 263 20.93 -10.13 12.20
C SER A 263 19.86 -11.19 11.91
N ALA A 264 19.82 -11.74 10.70
CA ALA A 264 18.90 -12.79 10.30
C ALA A 264 19.44 -14.19 10.63
N ILE A 265 20.76 -14.35 10.80
CA ILE A 265 21.36 -15.64 11.14
C ILE A 265 21.01 -15.98 12.59
N PRO A 266 20.39 -17.13 12.87
CA PRO A 266 20.11 -17.55 14.24
C PRO A 266 21.40 -18.06 14.90
N TRP A 267 22.23 -17.15 15.37
CA TRP A 267 23.53 -17.47 15.97
C TRP A 267 23.44 -18.46 17.13
N ILE A 268 22.33 -18.43 17.91
CA ILE A 268 22.14 -19.34 19.04
C ILE A 268 22.04 -20.80 18.55
N PRO A 269 21.13 -21.17 17.61
CA PRO A 269 21.12 -22.52 17.04
C PRO A 269 22.41 -22.92 16.35
N VAL A 270 23.06 -21.99 15.62
CA VAL A 270 24.36 -22.24 14.98
C VAL A 270 25.43 -22.55 16.02
N ALA A 271 25.52 -21.74 17.07
CA ALA A 271 26.45 -21.97 18.18
C ALA A 271 26.17 -23.30 18.90
N LEU A 272 24.89 -23.62 19.15
CA LEU A 272 24.49 -24.89 19.74
C LEU A 272 24.84 -26.08 18.88
N ILE A 273 24.64 -26.00 17.54
CA ILE A 273 25.06 -27.05 16.61
C ILE A 273 26.57 -27.22 16.64
N LEU A 274 27.33 -26.11 16.60
CA LEU A 274 28.79 -26.16 16.66
C LEU A 274 29.32 -26.69 18.00
N LEU A 275 28.65 -26.38 19.10
CA LEU A 275 28.93 -26.88 20.44
C LEU A 275 28.41 -28.31 20.61
N GLY A 276 27.25 -28.65 20.06
CA GLY A 276 26.62 -29.97 20.12
C GLY A 276 27.41 -31.06 19.42
N LEU A 277 28.21 -30.71 18.43
CA LEU A 277 29.16 -31.63 17.81
C LEU A 277 30.23 -32.17 18.80
N LYS A 278 30.30 -31.61 20.02
CA LYS A 278 31.20 -32.04 21.09
C LYS A 278 30.50 -32.67 22.29
N ILE A 279 29.16 -32.77 22.28
CA ILE A 279 28.42 -33.43 23.37
C ILE A 279 28.29 -34.92 22.99
N PRO A 280 29.02 -35.82 23.63
CA PRO A 280 28.79 -37.25 23.44
C PRO A 280 27.39 -37.55 23.97
N VAL A 281 26.52 -38.09 23.15
CA VAL A 281 25.28 -38.69 23.60
C VAL A 281 25.69 -39.85 24.51
N ALA A 282 25.56 -39.65 25.83
CA ALA A 282 25.73 -40.71 26.79
C ALA A 282 24.67 -41.78 26.48
N SER A 283 25.13 -42.92 26.07
CA SER A 283 24.34 -44.13 25.83
C SER A 283 23.76 -44.70 27.12
#